data_487fbf34c54356da4777a735b3063f37
#
_entry.id   487fbf34c54356da4777a735b3063f37
#
_cell.length_a   1.000
_cell.length_b   1.000
_cell.length_c   1.000
_cell.angle_alpha   90.00
_cell.angle_beta   90.00
_cell.angle_gamma   90.00
#
_symmetry.space_group_name_H-M   'P 1'
#
loop_
_entity.id
_entity.type
_entity.pdbx_description
1 polymer ?
#
loop_
_entity_poly.entity_id
_entity_poly.type
_entity_poly.pdbx_seq_one_letter_code
_entity_poly.pdbx_strand_id
1 'polypeptide(L)'
;MLIPLSGCSGSGDDAGDGGKLRLVAAEYGDSPATSSKPFWDKVTTDFTKENPGIEVEVELLPWADIDREVSRMVKAGKAPDMALMGSYSDFAARGELYPADELLSVTAEANFLQPLADAGSVGNTLYGLPFVASSRLLFYNEALFAKAGVKEAPKTWSDLKAAAKALKDKGVKYPYALPLGPEEAHAEAMIWELSNGGGYADSSGNYSLASDQNIKTWEWVKTNMVATGYTGPTAPSQLNRADAFAAFTRGEVGMLNGYPSLAHEARAKGIGVVTTAMPVSDDLGTGETPPAVGVADWMMAFKQNGRRAEIGKFLDFVYQDKNLSDFASRYHLLPSTVTASRTPAGGGLDKNDQQFLNALRGAQLYPVNDPAWVTVSDTIKRNIGRAVEPTGDPKGVLEDIAAQASQASKKQH
;
A
#
# COMPACT_ATOMS: atom_id res chain seq x y z
N MET A 1 -74.14 -19.50 -2.02
CA MET A 1 -73.21 -18.58 -1.32
C MET A 1 -71.79 -18.92 -1.84
N LEU A 2 -71.37 -18.25 -2.86
CA LEU A 2 -70.10 -18.47 -3.56
C LEU A 2 -69.10 -17.40 -3.09
N ILE A 3 -67.99 -17.84 -2.54
CA ILE A 3 -66.89 -16.99 -2.12
C ILE A 3 -65.80 -17.06 -3.21
N PRO A 4 -65.37 -15.94 -3.82
CA PRO A 4 -64.25 -15.95 -4.78
C PRO A 4 -62.94 -16.00 -4.03
N LEU A 5 -62.05 -16.97 -4.38
CA LEU A 5 -60.64 -16.92 -4.02
C LEU A 5 -59.93 -15.90 -4.93
N SER A 6 -59.47 -14.82 -4.32
CA SER A 6 -58.54 -13.87 -4.95
C SER A 6 -57.11 -14.42 -4.72
N GLY A 7 -56.50 -14.87 -5.80
CA GLY A 7 -55.07 -15.19 -5.83
C GLY A 7 -54.26 -13.91 -5.87
N CYS A 8 -53.46 -13.61 -4.85
CA CYS A 8 -52.40 -12.62 -4.90
C CYS A 8 -51.13 -13.30 -5.41
N SER A 9 -50.84 -13.11 -6.69
CA SER A 9 -49.48 -13.29 -7.23
C SER A 9 -48.73 -11.99 -6.93
N GLY A 10 -48.02 -11.97 -5.82
CA GLY A 10 -47.07 -10.94 -5.49
C GLY A 10 -45.72 -11.25 -6.13
N SER A 11 -45.50 -10.84 -7.38
CA SER A 11 -44.14 -10.60 -7.87
C SER A 11 -43.66 -9.34 -7.19
N GLY A 12 -42.88 -9.50 -6.15
CA GLY A 12 -42.13 -8.39 -5.53
C GLY A 12 -41.00 -8.04 -6.45
N ASP A 13 -41.23 -7.17 -7.42
CA ASP A 13 -40.19 -6.29 -7.93
C ASP A 13 -39.82 -5.34 -6.78
N ASP A 14 -38.71 -5.64 -6.12
CA ASP A 14 -38.03 -4.66 -5.26
C ASP A 14 -37.52 -3.55 -6.19
N ALA A 15 -38.40 -2.61 -6.52
CA ALA A 15 -38.01 -1.29 -6.98
C ALA A 15 -37.38 -0.59 -5.76
N GLY A 16 -36.08 -0.83 -5.57
CA GLY A 16 -35.26 -0.15 -4.58
C GLY A 16 -35.47 1.35 -4.72
N ASP A 17 -35.76 1.96 -3.60
CA ASP A 17 -35.81 3.41 -3.40
C ASP A 17 -34.62 4.04 -4.13
N GLY A 18 -34.85 4.95 -5.11
CA GLY A 18 -33.86 5.54 -6.01
C GLY A 18 -32.81 6.44 -5.32
N GLY A 19 -32.28 5.99 -4.20
CA GLY A 19 -31.22 6.65 -3.46
C GLY A 19 -29.87 6.54 -4.18
N LYS A 20 -28.99 7.52 -3.93
CA LYS A 20 -27.62 7.53 -4.44
C LYS A 20 -26.78 6.40 -3.83
N LEU A 21 -25.96 5.74 -4.64
CA LEU A 21 -24.86 4.92 -4.11
C LEU A 21 -23.87 5.82 -3.35
N ARG A 22 -23.35 5.34 -2.24
CA ARG A 22 -22.37 6.07 -1.44
C ARG A 22 -21.01 5.36 -1.53
N LEU A 23 -20.00 6.08 -2.04
CA LEU A 23 -18.61 5.68 -1.98
C LEU A 23 -17.88 6.56 -0.96
N VAL A 24 -17.24 5.96 0.03
CA VAL A 24 -16.29 6.66 0.92
C VAL A 24 -14.88 6.29 0.46
N ALA A 25 -14.10 7.28 0.02
CA ALA A 25 -12.76 7.05 -0.53
C ALA A 25 -11.70 7.89 0.20
N ALA A 26 -10.49 7.34 0.28
CA ALA A 26 -9.35 8.09 0.77
C ALA A 26 -9.01 9.25 -0.18
N GLU A 27 -8.59 10.38 0.37
CA GLU A 27 -8.09 11.51 -0.40
C GLU A 27 -6.62 11.29 -0.75
N TYR A 28 -6.30 11.31 -2.04
CA TYR A 28 -4.94 11.10 -2.55
C TYR A 28 -4.16 12.39 -2.73
N GLY A 29 -4.84 13.51 -2.82
CA GLY A 29 -4.19 14.81 -2.91
C GLY A 29 -3.84 15.39 -1.54
N ASP A 30 -2.76 16.11 -1.46
CA ASP A 30 -2.28 16.80 -0.26
C ASP A 30 -2.73 18.28 -0.18
N SER A 31 -3.47 18.71 -1.20
CA SER A 31 -3.98 20.10 -1.33
C SER A 31 -5.27 20.13 -2.15
N PRO A 32 -6.05 21.21 -2.07
CA PRO A 32 -7.23 21.38 -2.93
C PRO A 32 -6.93 21.31 -4.43
N ALA A 33 -5.71 21.68 -4.85
CA ALA A 33 -5.30 21.64 -6.25
C ALA A 33 -4.99 20.23 -6.75
N THR A 34 -4.61 19.33 -5.85
CA THR A 34 -4.26 17.93 -6.14
C THR A 34 -5.34 16.94 -5.71
N SER A 35 -6.46 17.44 -5.13
CA SER A 35 -7.56 16.60 -4.66
C SER A 35 -8.07 15.58 -5.70
N SER A 36 -8.47 14.41 -5.22
CA SER A 36 -9.09 13.37 -6.05
C SER A 36 -10.56 13.67 -6.41
N LYS A 37 -11.15 14.71 -5.84
CA LYS A 37 -12.53 15.09 -6.13
C LYS A 37 -12.82 15.30 -7.62
N PRO A 38 -12.03 16.04 -8.42
CA PRO A 38 -12.31 16.22 -9.84
C PRO A 38 -12.30 14.92 -10.66
N PHE A 39 -11.50 13.93 -10.28
CA PHE A 39 -11.52 12.61 -10.87
C PHE A 39 -12.85 11.91 -10.59
N TRP A 40 -13.24 11.86 -9.31
CA TRP A 40 -14.48 11.19 -8.91
C TRP A 40 -15.73 11.89 -9.47
N ASP A 41 -15.76 13.24 -9.48
CA ASP A 41 -16.86 14.00 -10.07
C ASP A 41 -17.02 13.67 -11.59
N LYS A 42 -15.90 13.50 -12.30
CA LYS A 42 -15.92 13.10 -13.71
C LYS A 42 -16.44 11.67 -13.87
N VAL A 43 -15.88 10.73 -13.11
CA VAL A 43 -16.23 9.30 -13.20
C VAL A 43 -17.71 9.09 -12.88
N THR A 44 -18.23 9.68 -11.81
CA THR A 44 -19.64 9.56 -11.43
C THR A 44 -20.57 10.22 -12.45
N THR A 45 -20.19 11.37 -12.99
CA THR A 45 -20.95 12.04 -14.05
C THR A 45 -21.03 11.19 -15.33
N ASP A 46 -19.90 10.63 -15.78
CA ASP A 46 -19.84 9.81 -16.97
C ASP A 46 -20.58 8.48 -16.76
N PHE A 47 -20.47 7.87 -15.58
CA PHE A 47 -21.23 6.68 -15.21
C PHE A 47 -22.75 6.90 -15.26
N THR A 48 -23.26 7.99 -14.66
CA THR A 48 -24.70 8.30 -14.65
C THR A 48 -25.25 8.54 -16.06
N LYS A 49 -24.46 9.10 -16.98
CA LYS A 49 -24.85 9.24 -18.40
C LYS A 49 -25.05 7.89 -19.08
N GLU A 50 -24.19 6.91 -18.79
CA GLU A 50 -24.26 5.55 -19.34
C GLU A 50 -25.29 4.68 -18.60
N ASN A 51 -25.62 5.01 -17.34
CA ASN A 51 -26.54 4.27 -16.48
C ASN A 51 -27.62 5.22 -15.88
N PRO A 52 -28.58 5.71 -16.69
CA PRO A 52 -29.62 6.61 -16.20
C PRO A 52 -30.40 5.99 -15.01
N GLY A 53 -30.57 6.76 -13.96
CA GLY A 53 -31.26 6.33 -12.73
C GLY A 53 -30.36 5.78 -11.64
N ILE A 54 -29.03 5.66 -11.87
CA ILE A 54 -28.06 5.33 -10.82
C ILE A 54 -27.14 6.54 -10.61
N GLU A 55 -27.23 7.15 -9.46
CA GLU A 55 -26.32 8.23 -9.04
C GLU A 55 -25.32 7.71 -8.01
N VAL A 56 -24.11 8.27 -8.00
CA VAL A 56 -23.08 7.93 -7.03
C VAL A 56 -22.59 9.21 -6.34
N GLU A 57 -22.61 9.22 -5.04
CA GLU A 57 -22.05 10.27 -4.20
C GLU A 57 -20.72 9.80 -3.62
N VAL A 58 -19.67 10.62 -3.74
CA VAL A 58 -18.34 10.30 -3.22
C VAL A 58 -17.98 11.24 -2.08
N GLU A 59 -17.74 10.66 -0.91
CA GLU A 59 -17.20 11.32 0.26
C GLU A 59 -15.70 11.03 0.36
N LEU A 60 -14.86 12.07 0.39
CA LEU A 60 -13.42 11.96 0.52
C LEU A 60 -12.98 12.20 1.97
N LEU A 61 -12.20 11.28 2.51
CA LEU A 61 -11.66 11.36 3.85
C LEU A 61 -10.12 11.30 3.83
N PRO A 62 -9.44 12.02 4.76
CA PRO A 62 -8.00 11.87 4.91
C PRO A 62 -7.59 10.44 5.23
N TRP A 63 -6.43 10.01 4.73
CA TRP A 63 -5.85 8.69 5.02
C TRP A 63 -5.73 8.37 6.51
N ALA A 64 -5.48 9.38 7.33
CA ALA A 64 -5.38 9.22 8.79
C ALA A 64 -6.73 8.88 9.47
N ASP A 65 -7.84 9.12 8.80
CA ASP A 65 -9.17 9.05 9.39
C ASP A 65 -10.06 7.97 8.79
N ILE A 66 -9.86 7.61 7.53
CA ILE A 66 -10.81 6.79 6.76
C ILE A 66 -11.10 5.43 7.39
N ASP A 67 -10.09 4.70 7.84
CA ASP A 67 -10.27 3.37 8.45
C ASP A 67 -11.16 3.44 9.70
N ARG A 68 -10.93 4.45 10.54
CA ARG A 68 -11.72 4.69 11.75
C ARG A 68 -13.15 5.07 11.42
N GLU A 69 -13.34 5.99 10.47
CA GLU A 69 -14.67 6.52 10.13
C GLU A 69 -15.53 5.47 9.43
N VAL A 70 -14.98 4.71 8.47
CA VAL A 70 -15.69 3.59 7.82
C VAL A 70 -16.08 2.53 8.86
N SER A 71 -15.15 2.14 9.74
CA SER A 71 -15.45 1.20 10.83
C SER A 71 -16.57 1.71 11.75
N ARG A 72 -16.60 3.02 12.05
CA ARG A 72 -17.65 3.65 12.85
C ARG A 72 -19.00 3.62 12.12
N MET A 73 -19.03 3.91 10.82
CA MET A 73 -20.24 3.85 10.00
C MET A 73 -20.82 2.44 9.96
N VAL A 74 -20.00 1.44 9.72
CA VAL A 74 -20.43 0.02 9.67
C VAL A 74 -21.00 -0.44 11.00
N LYS A 75 -20.32 -0.16 12.11
CA LYS A 75 -20.79 -0.51 13.46
C LYS A 75 -22.10 0.20 13.86
N ALA A 76 -22.34 1.38 13.29
CA ALA A 76 -23.58 2.14 13.53
C ALA A 76 -24.75 1.71 12.63
N GLY A 77 -24.59 0.69 11.79
CA GLY A 77 -25.61 0.27 10.81
C GLY A 77 -25.80 1.28 9.68
N LYS A 78 -24.76 2.05 9.35
CA LYS A 78 -24.75 3.10 8.31
C LYS A 78 -23.57 2.93 7.36
N ALA A 79 -23.23 1.68 7.02
CA ALA A 79 -22.16 1.41 6.08
C ALA A 79 -22.34 2.20 4.77
N PRO A 80 -21.28 2.69 4.14
CA PRO A 80 -21.36 3.11 2.75
C PRO A 80 -21.70 1.90 1.86
N ASP A 81 -22.08 2.11 0.61
CA ASP A 81 -22.22 1.02 -0.36
C ASP A 81 -20.84 0.49 -0.76
N MET A 82 -19.87 1.37 -0.88
CA MET A 82 -18.47 1.05 -1.23
C MET A 82 -17.50 1.89 -0.40
N ALA A 83 -16.30 1.34 -0.17
CA ALA A 83 -15.19 2.11 0.37
C ALA A 83 -13.89 1.84 -0.42
N LEU A 84 -13.01 2.86 -0.53
CA LEU A 84 -11.67 2.75 -1.08
C LEU A 84 -10.66 3.18 -0.01
N MET A 85 -9.94 2.21 0.56
CA MET A 85 -9.04 2.41 1.70
C MET A 85 -7.94 1.34 1.79
N GLY A 86 -7.09 1.43 2.80
CA GLY A 86 -5.92 0.56 2.95
C GLY A 86 -6.18 -0.85 3.52
N SER A 87 -7.35 -1.10 4.13
CA SER A 87 -7.66 -2.38 4.76
C SER A 87 -9.10 -2.83 4.47
N TYR A 88 -9.35 -4.14 4.44
CA TYR A 88 -10.66 -4.71 4.11
C TYR A 88 -10.96 -6.02 4.87
N SER A 89 -9.91 -6.74 5.31
CA SER A 89 -10.04 -8.14 5.73
C SER A 89 -10.85 -8.36 7.00
N ASP A 90 -10.88 -7.39 7.90
CA ASP A 90 -11.69 -7.44 9.10
C ASP A 90 -13.20 -7.37 8.78
N PHE A 91 -13.61 -6.58 7.76
CA PHE A 91 -14.98 -6.57 7.25
C PHE A 91 -15.32 -7.86 6.52
N ALA A 92 -14.39 -8.40 5.72
CA ALA A 92 -14.56 -9.69 5.03
C ALA A 92 -14.74 -10.83 6.03
N ALA A 93 -13.92 -10.89 7.08
CA ALA A 93 -14.02 -11.91 8.14
C ALA A 93 -15.35 -11.88 8.88
N ARG A 94 -15.99 -10.71 9.04
CA ARG A 94 -17.32 -10.57 9.63
C ARG A 94 -18.47 -10.83 8.64
N GLY A 95 -18.16 -11.18 7.37
CA GLY A 95 -19.16 -11.42 6.34
C GLY A 95 -19.91 -10.17 5.86
N GLU A 96 -19.35 -8.98 6.07
CA GLU A 96 -19.97 -7.68 5.78
C GLU A 96 -19.79 -7.25 4.31
N LEU A 97 -18.88 -7.89 3.58
CA LEU A 97 -18.55 -7.54 2.19
C LEU A 97 -19.15 -8.52 1.18
N TYR A 98 -19.49 -8.00 0.01
CA TYR A 98 -19.73 -8.82 -1.18
C TYR A 98 -18.41 -9.36 -1.72
N PRO A 99 -18.34 -10.63 -2.11
CA PRO A 99 -17.21 -11.17 -2.87
C PRO A 99 -17.20 -10.62 -4.30
N ALA A 100 -16.02 -10.61 -4.93
CA ALA A 100 -15.82 -10.05 -6.26
C ALA A 100 -16.68 -10.70 -7.34
N ASP A 101 -16.84 -12.02 -7.30
CA ASP A 101 -17.62 -12.82 -8.25
C ASP A 101 -19.13 -12.51 -8.22
N GLU A 102 -19.62 -11.89 -7.15
CA GLU A 102 -20.99 -11.37 -7.08
C GLU A 102 -21.15 -9.96 -7.70
N LEU A 103 -20.05 -9.24 -7.93
CA LEU A 103 -20.03 -7.82 -8.31
C LEU A 103 -19.49 -7.60 -9.71
N LEU A 104 -18.40 -8.29 -10.06
CA LEU A 104 -17.65 -8.07 -11.29
C LEU A 104 -17.94 -9.16 -12.32
N SER A 105 -17.76 -8.82 -13.59
CA SER A 105 -17.67 -9.84 -14.62
C SER A 105 -16.42 -10.70 -14.45
N VAL A 106 -16.48 -11.97 -14.87
CA VAL A 106 -15.33 -12.90 -14.84
C VAL A 106 -14.11 -12.30 -15.54
N THR A 107 -14.29 -11.55 -16.61
CA THR A 107 -13.21 -10.88 -17.34
C THR A 107 -12.57 -9.76 -16.50
N ALA A 108 -13.36 -8.97 -15.79
CA ALA A 108 -12.86 -7.89 -14.95
C ALA A 108 -12.09 -8.44 -13.74
N GLU A 109 -12.61 -9.48 -13.09
CA GLU A 109 -11.94 -10.13 -11.97
C GLU A 109 -10.61 -10.77 -12.39
N ALA A 110 -10.59 -11.52 -13.50
CA ALA A 110 -9.39 -12.16 -14.04
C ALA A 110 -8.32 -11.16 -14.54
N ASN A 111 -8.65 -9.89 -14.64
CA ASN A 111 -7.74 -8.85 -15.13
C ASN A 111 -6.84 -8.25 -14.03
N PHE A 112 -7.07 -8.55 -12.76
CA PHE A 112 -6.18 -8.06 -11.70
C PHE A 112 -4.78 -8.67 -11.79
N LEU A 113 -3.76 -7.91 -11.40
CA LEU A 113 -2.40 -8.44 -11.24
C LEU A 113 -2.42 -9.49 -10.13
N GLN A 114 -1.88 -10.68 -10.42
CA GLN A 114 -2.00 -11.85 -9.53
C GLN A 114 -1.54 -11.58 -8.07
N PRO A 115 -0.39 -10.94 -7.79
CA PRO A 115 -0.01 -10.68 -6.41
C PRO A 115 -1.01 -9.79 -5.65
N LEU A 116 -1.71 -8.91 -6.38
CA LEU A 116 -2.73 -8.04 -5.80
C LEU A 116 -4.03 -8.81 -5.56
N ALA A 117 -4.46 -9.65 -6.49
CA ALA A 117 -5.64 -10.50 -6.32
C ALA A 117 -5.46 -11.48 -5.13
N ASP A 118 -4.27 -12.08 -5.01
CA ASP A 118 -3.96 -12.98 -3.90
C ASP A 118 -4.05 -12.25 -2.55
N ALA A 119 -3.47 -11.06 -2.46
CA ALA A 119 -3.53 -10.23 -1.26
C ALA A 119 -4.92 -9.64 -0.99
N GLY A 120 -5.79 -9.50 -2.00
CA GLY A 120 -7.19 -9.08 -1.88
C GLY A 120 -8.13 -10.20 -1.41
N SER A 121 -7.61 -11.45 -1.27
CA SER A 121 -8.42 -12.63 -1.00
C SER A 121 -8.33 -13.09 0.45
N VAL A 122 -9.47 -13.43 1.04
CA VAL A 122 -9.59 -14.10 2.35
C VAL A 122 -10.22 -15.47 2.10
N GLY A 123 -9.55 -16.55 2.50
CA GLY A 123 -10.04 -17.91 2.27
C GLY A 123 -10.30 -18.25 0.80
N ASN A 124 -9.43 -17.82 -0.11
CA ASN A 124 -9.55 -17.96 -1.57
C ASN A 124 -10.72 -17.20 -2.22
N THR A 125 -11.33 -16.26 -1.51
CA THR A 125 -12.41 -15.40 -2.05
C THR A 125 -11.92 -13.96 -2.08
N LEU A 126 -11.99 -13.32 -3.24
CA LEU A 126 -11.58 -11.93 -3.43
C LEU A 126 -12.64 -10.98 -2.87
N TYR A 127 -12.28 -10.20 -1.87
CA TYR A 127 -13.12 -9.18 -1.24
C TYR A 127 -12.54 -7.77 -1.37
N GLY A 128 -11.22 -7.64 -1.26
CA GLY A 128 -10.51 -6.40 -1.51
C GLY A 128 -10.16 -6.31 -3.00
N LEU A 129 -10.88 -5.48 -3.75
CA LEU A 129 -10.63 -5.27 -5.17
C LEU A 129 -9.45 -4.30 -5.30
N PRO A 130 -8.29 -4.71 -5.85
CA PRO A 130 -7.14 -3.80 -5.96
C PRO A 130 -7.48 -2.63 -6.89
N PHE A 131 -7.37 -1.39 -6.40
CA PHE A 131 -7.69 -0.21 -7.20
C PHE A 131 -6.45 0.42 -7.82
N VAL A 132 -5.46 0.75 -6.99
CA VAL A 132 -4.13 1.19 -7.39
C VAL A 132 -3.08 0.52 -6.55
N ALA A 133 -1.84 0.53 -7.03
CA ALA A 133 -0.73 -0.08 -6.32
C ALA A 133 0.53 0.78 -6.37
N SER A 134 1.50 0.42 -5.57
CA SER A 134 2.87 0.92 -5.63
C SER A 134 3.84 -0.19 -5.22
N SER A 135 5.11 -0.02 -5.54
CA SER A 135 6.20 -0.85 -5.01
C SER A 135 7.29 0.02 -4.43
N ARG A 136 8.17 -0.58 -3.65
CA ARG A 136 9.28 0.13 -3.00
C ARG A 136 10.59 -0.26 -3.66
N LEU A 137 11.40 0.77 -4.01
CA LEU A 137 12.76 0.60 -4.53
C LEU A 137 13.71 1.49 -3.73
N LEU A 138 15.01 1.17 -3.77
CA LEU A 138 16.06 2.05 -3.26
C LEU A 138 16.29 3.19 -4.25
N PHE A 139 16.29 4.41 -3.76
CA PHE A 139 16.62 5.64 -4.45
C PHE A 139 18.03 6.09 -4.06
N TYR A 140 18.77 6.64 -4.99
CA TYR A 140 19.96 7.41 -4.66
C TYR A 140 20.07 8.71 -5.47
N ASN A 141 20.65 9.74 -4.84
CA ASN A 141 20.90 11.03 -5.45
C ASN A 141 22.17 10.97 -6.27
N GLU A 142 22.06 11.10 -7.59
CA GLU A 142 23.20 10.99 -8.54
C GLU A 142 24.30 12.00 -8.24
N ALA A 143 23.96 13.26 -7.96
CA ALA A 143 24.93 14.31 -7.70
C ALA A 143 25.72 14.05 -6.40
N LEU A 144 25.06 13.54 -5.35
CA LEU A 144 25.71 13.21 -4.09
C LEU A 144 26.60 11.97 -4.24
N PHE A 145 26.17 10.95 -5.00
CA PHE A 145 26.98 9.78 -5.33
C PHE A 145 28.22 10.16 -6.12
N ALA A 146 28.09 10.99 -7.15
CA ALA A 146 29.22 11.50 -7.92
C ALA A 146 30.21 12.28 -7.04
N LYS A 147 29.70 13.19 -6.17
CA LYS A 147 30.51 13.94 -5.20
C LYS A 147 31.25 13.03 -4.21
N ALA A 148 30.61 11.93 -3.80
CA ALA A 148 31.20 10.93 -2.90
C ALA A 148 32.16 9.95 -3.60
N GLY A 149 32.20 9.95 -4.93
CA GLY A 149 33.01 9.00 -5.71
C GLY A 149 32.41 7.59 -5.76
N VAL A 150 31.15 7.44 -5.43
CA VAL A 150 30.41 6.17 -5.54
C VAL A 150 29.95 5.99 -6.98
N LYS A 151 30.48 4.97 -7.66
CA LYS A 151 30.28 4.78 -9.11
C LYS A 151 29.13 3.82 -9.44
N GLU A 152 28.82 2.90 -8.55
CA GLU A 152 27.84 1.84 -8.77
C GLU A 152 26.78 1.86 -7.67
N ALA A 153 25.58 1.43 -8.01
CA ALA A 153 24.53 1.19 -7.03
C ALA A 153 24.94 0.04 -6.08
N PRO A 154 24.67 0.16 -4.78
CA PRO A 154 24.96 -0.92 -3.83
C PRO A 154 24.11 -2.15 -4.16
N LYS A 155 24.71 -3.34 -4.07
CA LYS A 155 24.07 -4.64 -4.31
C LYS A 155 23.94 -5.46 -3.03
N THR A 156 24.85 -5.23 -2.08
CA THR A 156 24.86 -5.89 -0.77
C THR A 156 24.77 -4.85 0.37
N TRP A 157 24.51 -5.32 1.57
CA TRP A 157 24.53 -4.47 2.76
C TRP A 157 25.92 -3.86 3.02
N SER A 158 26.99 -4.61 2.72
CA SER A 158 28.37 -4.08 2.79
C SER A 158 28.59 -2.95 1.78
N ASP A 159 28.08 -3.07 0.55
CA ASP A 159 28.12 -1.99 -0.43
C ASP A 159 27.33 -0.77 0.02
N LEU A 160 26.11 -1.00 0.57
CA LEU A 160 25.26 0.08 1.10
C LEU A 160 25.96 0.84 2.23
N LYS A 161 26.60 0.11 3.16
CA LYS A 161 27.38 0.69 4.25
C LYS A 161 28.58 1.49 3.72
N ALA A 162 29.29 0.97 2.69
CA ALA A 162 30.44 1.65 2.09
C ALA A 162 29.98 2.95 1.39
N ALA A 163 28.87 2.92 0.64
CA ALA A 163 28.29 4.09 0.03
C ALA A 163 27.85 5.13 1.08
N ALA A 164 27.18 4.69 2.15
CA ALA A 164 26.77 5.56 3.24
C ALA A 164 27.98 6.23 3.94
N LYS A 165 29.07 5.47 4.15
CA LYS A 165 30.31 6.02 4.67
C LYS A 165 30.90 7.10 3.75
N ALA A 166 31.01 6.82 2.45
CA ALA A 166 31.53 7.79 1.47
C ALA A 166 30.70 9.07 1.43
N LEU A 167 29.38 8.96 1.47
CA LEU A 167 28.45 10.11 1.55
C LEU A 167 28.65 10.92 2.85
N LYS A 168 28.78 10.24 4.01
CA LYS A 168 29.04 10.88 5.28
C LYS A 168 30.36 11.65 5.27
N ASP A 169 31.43 11.06 4.73
CA ASP A 169 32.76 11.65 4.61
C ASP A 169 32.73 12.95 3.74
N LYS A 170 31.72 13.09 2.87
CA LYS A 170 31.47 14.32 2.07
C LYS A 170 30.46 15.28 2.72
N GLY A 171 30.05 15.01 3.95
CA GLY A 171 29.16 15.88 4.72
C GLY A 171 27.69 15.81 4.28
N VAL A 172 27.25 14.71 3.66
CA VAL A 172 25.83 14.50 3.35
C VAL A 172 25.08 14.31 4.67
N LYS A 173 24.00 15.08 4.84
CA LYS A 173 23.23 15.16 6.09
C LYS A 173 22.60 13.82 6.46
N TYR A 174 21.99 13.14 5.49
CA TYR A 174 21.44 11.79 5.62
C TYR A 174 22.09 10.89 4.56
N PRO A 175 23.21 10.21 4.86
CA PRO A 175 23.79 9.24 3.93
C PRO A 175 22.79 8.19 3.48
N TYR A 176 22.00 7.66 4.43
CA TYR A 176 20.81 6.83 4.22
C TYR A 176 19.69 7.34 5.17
N ALA A 177 18.59 7.84 4.64
CA ALA A 177 17.45 8.18 5.49
C ALA A 177 16.67 6.91 5.85
N LEU A 178 16.56 6.61 7.15
CA LEU A 178 15.89 5.43 7.70
C LEU A 178 14.61 5.85 8.45
N PRO A 179 13.45 5.97 7.76
CA PRO A 179 12.22 6.45 8.37
C PRO A 179 11.49 5.34 9.14
N LEU A 180 11.77 5.23 10.43
CA LEU A 180 11.11 4.33 11.37
C LEU A 180 10.17 5.08 12.33
N GLY A 181 9.79 6.31 12.01
CA GLY A 181 8.72 7.04 12.68
C GLY A 181 7.35 6.40 12.44
N PRO A 182 6.34 6.66 13.30
CA PRO A 182 5.09 5.89 13.35
C PRO A 182 4.17 6.06 12.12
N GLU A 183 4.51 6.94 11.18
CA GLU A 183 3.72 7.13 9.95
C GLU A 183 3.69 5.86 9.09
N GLU A 184 4.85 5.33 8.70
CA GLU A 184 4.96 4.19 7.77
C GLU A 184 6.15 3.25 8.10
N ALA A 185 6.58 3.20 9.37
CA ALA A 185 7.72 2.38 9.79
C ALA A 185 7.62 0.91 9.38
N HIS A 186 6.40 0.36 9.30
CA HIS A 186 6.16 -1.01 8.86
C HIS A 186 6.57 -1.26 7.40
N ALA A 187 6.50 -0.24 6.52
CA ALA A 187 6.96 -0.39 5.15
C ALA A 187 8.49 -0.50 5.08
N GLU A 188 9.19 0.43 5.73
CA GLU A 188 10.65 0.42 5.79
C GLU A 188 11.17 -0.85 6.47
N ALA A 189 10.53 -1.28 7.55
CA ALA A 189 10.91 -2.50 8.26
C ALA A 189 10.80 -3.73 7.35
N MET A 190 9.70 -3.91 6.66
CA MET A 190 9.53 -5.06 5.77
C MET A 190 10.56 -5.07 4.64
N ILE A 191 10.93 -3.90 4.07
CA ILE A 191 11.97 -3.82 3.03
C ILE A 191 13.30 -4.37 3.54
N TRP A 192 13.72 -3.96 4.73
CA TRP A 192 14.95 -4.45 5.35
C TRP A 192 14.88 -5.94 5.67
N GLU A 193 13.79 -6.41 6.24
CA GLU A 193 13.61 -7.82 6.60
C GLU A 193 13.61 -8.72 5.37
N LEU A 194 12.91 -8.35 4.29
CA LEU A 194 12.92 -9.08 3.03
C LEU A 194 14.32 -9.13 2.40
N SER A 195 15.13 -8.11 2.59
CA SER A 195 16.48 -8.05 2.05
C SER A 195 17.46 -9.03 2.72
N ASN A 196 17.01 -9.69 3.81
CA ASN A 196 17.71 -10.78 4.50
C ASN A 196 16.94 -12.11 4.49
N GLY A 197 15.95 -12.25 3.60
CA GLY A 197 15.13 -13.46 3.52
C GLY A 197 14.15 -13.65 4.69
N GLY A 198 13.90 -12.59 5.45
CA GLY A 198 12.85 -12.53 6.48
C GLY A 198 11.52 -12.00 5.94
N GLY A 199 10.76 -11.33 6.78
CA GLY A 199 9.47 -10.72 6.46
C GLY A 199 8.43 -10.92 7.55
N TYR A 200 7.17 -10.55 7.26
CA TYR A 200 6.12 -10.53 8.28
C TYR A 200 5.36 -11.84 8.44
N ALA A 201 5.30 -12.65 7.41
CA ALA A 201 4.63 -13.93 7.44
C ALA A 201 5.50 -15.03 6.84
N ASP A 202 5.34 -16.26 7.33
CA ASP A 202 5.94 -17.46 6.76
C ASP A 202 5.14 -17.96 5.53
N SER A 203 5.61 -19.02 4.90
CA SER A 203 4.96 -19.63 3.72
C SER A 203 3.56 -20.20 4.01
N SER A 204 3.19 -20.36 5.28
CA SER A 204 1.86 -20.81 5.72
C SER A 204 0.94 -19.63 6.08
N GLY A 205 1.42 -18.39 5.96
CA GLY A 205 0.68 -17.18 6.29
C GLY A 205 0.69 -16.80 7.78
N ASN A 206 1.44 -17.53 8.63
CA ASN A 206 1.54 -17.17 10.05
C ASN A 206 2.55 -16.04 10.24
N TYR A 207 2.29 -15.15 11.20
CA TYR A 207 3.25 -14.09 11.54
C TYR A 207 4.60 -14.65 12.00
N SER A 208 5.68 -14.18 11.36
CA SER A 208 7.08 -14.58 11.62
C SER A 208 7.94 -13.39 12.07
N LEU A 209 7.33 -12.41 12.75
CA LEU A 209 7.92 -11.10 13.08
C LEU A 209 9.22 -11.19 13.88
N ALA A 210 9.38 -12.19 14.76
CA ALA A 210 10.60 -12.42 15.55
C ALA A 210 11.44 -13.58 15.00
N SER A 211 11.45 -13.79 13.65
CA SER A 211 12.32 -14.78 13.04
C SER A 211 13.81 -14.43 13.24
N ASP A 212 14.68 -15.42 13.18
CA ASP A 212 16.12 -15.22 13.29
C ASP A 212 16.66 -14.25 12.22
N GLN A 213 16.08 -14.29 11.01
CA GLN A 213 16.41 -13.38 9.91
C GLN A 213 16.06 -11.95 10.25
N ASN A 214 14.85 -11.70 10.78
CA ASN A 214 14.40 -10.37 11.18
C ASN A 214 15.25 -9.84 12.35
N ILE A 215 15.52 -10.64 13.38
CA ILE A 215 16.37 -10.24 14.50
C ILE A 215 17.77 -9.84 14.01
N LYS A 216 18.42 -10.67 13.20
CA LYS A 216 19.75 -10.38 12.61
C LYS A 216 19.73 -9.11 11.74
N THR A 217 18.64 -8.87 11.01
CA THR A 217 18.48 -7.65 10.22
C THR A 217 18.58 -6.41 11.11
N TRP A 218 17.83 -6.37 12.19
CA TRP A 218 17.80 -5.19 13.06
C TRP A 218 19.07 -5.03 13.92
N GLU A 219 19.71 -6.13 14.28
CA GLU A 219 21.04 -6.09 14.91
C GLU A 219 22.09 -5.48 13.98
N TRP A 220 22.04 -5.89 12.69
CA TRP A 220 22.94 -5.35 11.66
C TRP A 220 22.68 -3.87 11.40
N VAL A 221 21.43 -3.47 11.19
CA VAL A 221 21.02 -2.09 10.94
C VAL A 221 21.43 -1.19 12.12
N LYS A 222 21.14 -1.62 13.35
CA LYS A 222 21.54 -0.89 14.55
C LYS A 222 23.05 -0.66 14.59
N THR A 223 23.84 -1.72 14.41
CA THR A 223 25.29 -1.70 14.57
C THR A 223 25.99 -0.98 13.41
N ASN A 224 25.56 -1.24 12.18
CA ASN A 224 26.29 -0.83 10.99
C ASN A 224 25.77 0.45 10.33
N MET A 225 24.53 0.83 10.59
CA MET A 225 23.94 2.04 9.99
C MET A 225 23.69 3.12 11.05
N VAL A 226 23.01 2.79 12.15
CA VAL A 226 22.60 3.78 13.15
C VAL A 226 23.75 4.17 14.07
N ALA A 227 24.43 3.20 14.70
CA ALA A 227 25.54 3.47 15.60
C ALA A 227 26.74 4.16 14.93
N THR A 228 26.88 3.98 13.61
CA THR A 228 27.89 4.67 12.80
C THR A 228 27.48 6.09 12.40
N GLY A 229 26.23 6.48 12.65
CA GLY A 229 25.67 7.78 12.26
C GLY A 229 25.46 7.93 10.75
N TYR A 230 25.26 6.82 10.03
CA TYR A 230 24.97 6.87 8.59
C TYR A 230 23.51 7.18 8.29
N THR A 231 22.65 7.15 9.30
CA THR A 231 21.20 7.45 9.15
C THR A 231 20.85 8.93 9.37
N GLY A 232 21.85 9.77 9.60
CA GLY A 232 21.67 11.22 9.75
C GLY A 232 21.42 11.67 11.20
N PRO A 233 21.10 12.97 11.40
CA PRO A 233 21.00 13.56 12.73
C PRO A 233 19.69 13.26 13.45
N THR A 234 18.60 12.96 12.72
CA THR A 234 17.31 12.62 13.32
C THR A 234 17.31 11.14 13.68
N ALA A 235 16.91 10.81 14.90
CA ALA A 235 16.76 9.41 15.29
C ALA A 235 15.76 8.69 14.35
N PRO A 236 16.07 7.47 13.87
CA PRO A 236 15.16 6.75 12.97
C PRO A 236 13.73 6.62 13.49
N SER A 237 13.55 6.36 14.80
CA SER A 237 12.22 6.27 15.45
C SER A 237 11.40 7.57 15.43
N GLN A 238 12.04 8.71 15.12
CA GLN A 238 11.40 10.03 15.01
C GLN A 238 11.31 10.54 13.57
N LEU A 239 11.99 9.90 12.64
CA LEU A 239 11.98 10.29 11.23
C LEU A 239 10.78 9.64 10.54
N ASN A 240 9.79 10.42 10.14
CA ASN A 240 8.69 9.97 9.32
C ASN A 240 9.09 9.89 7.84
N ARG A 241 8.38 9.09 7.06
CA ARG A 241 8.58 8.98 5.61
C ARG A 241 8.42 10.33 4.91
N ALA A 242 7.38 11.09 5.25
CA ALA A 242 7.14 12.41 4.64
C ALA A 242 8.32 13.36 4.87
N ASP A 243 8.93 13.35 6.06
CA ASP A 243 10.10 14.18 6.36
C ASP A 243 11.35 13.72 5.60
N ALA A 244 11.55 12.40 5.47
CA ALA A 244 12.64 11.82 4.69
C ALA A 244 12.51 12.17 3.19
N PHE A 245 11.32 12.09 2.62
CA PHE A 245 11.03 12.46 1.23
C PHE A 245 11.24 13.96 1.00
N ALA A 246 10.74 14.80 1.90
CA ALA A 246 10.98 16.23 1.84
C ALA A 246 12.47 16.56 1.92
N ALA A 247 13.25 15.89 2.75
CA ALA A 247 14.71 16.04 2.82
C ALA A 247 15.40 15.57 1.52
N PHE A 248 14.94 14.46 0.91
CA PHE A 248 15.46 13.96 -0.35
C PHE A 248 15.24 14.98 -1.49
N THR A 249 14.04 15.53 -1.59
CA THR A 249 13.72 16.55 -2.60
C THR A 249 14.40 17.90 -2.37
N ARG A 250 15.03 18.12 -1.20
CA ARG A 250 15.95 19.25 -0.95
C ARG A 250 17.41 18.91 -1.21
N GLY A 251 17.74 17.68 -1.66
CA GLY A 251 19.11 17.25 -1.90
C GLY A 251 19.93 16.96 -0.63
N GLU A 252 19.27 16.72 0.52
CA GLU A 252 19.92 16.47 1.80
C GLU A 252 20.19 14.97 2.06
N VAL A 253 19.61 14.07 1.24
CA VAL A 253 19.64 12.61 1.43
C VAL A 253 20.41 11.96 0.30
N GLY A 254 21.34 11.06 0.64
CA GLY A 254 22.10 10.23 -0.32
C GLY A 254 21.28 9.06 -0.85
N MET A 255 20.67 8.30 0.05
CA MET A 255 19.88 7.09 -0.24
C MET A 255 18.67 7.01 0.67
N LEU A 256 17.56 6.44 0.16
CA LEU A 256 16.38 6.01 0.93
C LEU A 256 15.52 5.07 0.11
N ASN A 257 14.60 4.35 0.74
CA ASN A 257 13.55 3.62 0.02
C ASN A 257 12.38 4.55 -0.30
N GLY A 258 11.78 4.36 -1.47
CA GLY A 258 10.68 5.19 -1.93
C GLY A 258 9.78 4.50 -2.97
N TYR A 259 8.78 5.22 -3.44
CA TYR A 259 7.80 4.77 -4.44
C TYR A 259 7.70 5.78 -5.60
N PRO A 260 6.95 5.49 -6.70
CA PRO A 260 7.03 6.27 -7.94
C PRO A 260 6.87 7.77 -7.77
N SER A 261 5.94 8.27 -6.94
CA SER A 261 5.70 9.72 -6.78
C SER A 261 6.95 10.48 -6.32
N LEU A 262 7.78 9.88 -5.44
CA LEU A 262 9.03 10.51 -4.99
C LEU A 262 9.98 10.79 -6.16
N ALA A 263 10.06 9.90 -7.16
CA ALA A 263 10.91 10.10 -8.32
C ALA A 263 10.43 11.30 -9.16
N HIS A 264 9.11 11.42 -9.34
CA HIS A 264 8.50 12.55 -10.04
C HIS A 264 8.72 13.87 -9.29
N GLU A 265 8.48 13.89 -7.99
CA GLU A 265 8.70 15.07 -7.14
C GLU A 265 10.18 15.52 -7.12
N ALA A 266 11.11 14.58 -6.97
CA ALA A 266 12.54 14.87 -6.95
C ALA A 266 13.02 15.48 -8.29
N ARG A 267 12.61 14.87 -9.41
CA ARG A 267 12.93 15.38 -10.76
C ARG A 267 12.34 16.75 -10.99
N ALA A 268 11.10 17.01 -10.57
CA ALA A 268 10.47 18.32 -10.66
C ALA A 268 11.24 19.41 -9.90
N LYS A 269 11.98 19.02 -8.86
CA LYS A 269 12.88 19.92 -8.10
C LYS A 269 14.34 19.89 -8.58
N GLY A 270 14.61 19.25 -9.71
CA GLY A 270 15.95 19.20 -10.33
C GLY A 270 16.92 18.20 -9.66
N ILE A 271 16.43 17.28 -8.85
CA ILE A 271 17.24 16.23 -8.26
C ILE A 271 17.35 15.05 -9.24
N GLY A 272 18.59 14.73 -9.64
CA GLY A 272 18.91 13.52 -10.40
C GLY A 272 18.73 12.28 -9.52
N VAL A 273 17.89 11.36 -9.98
CA VAL A 273 17.48 10.17 -9.23
C VAL A 273 17.70 8.93 -10.04
N VAL A 274 18.35 7.94 -9.44
CA VAL A 274 18.35 6.54 -9.91
C VAL A 274 17.65 5.66 -8.89
N THR A 275 16.90 4.68 -9.40
CA THR A 275 16.21 3.67 -8.60
C THR A 275 16.79 2.29 -8.88
N THR A 276 16.87 1.46 -7.84
CA THR A 276 17.36 0.08 -7.91
C THR A 276 16.64 -0.78 -6.88
N ALA A 277 16.79 -2.11 -6.98
CA ALA A 277 16.32 -2.99 -5.92
C ALA A 277 17.06 -2.70 -4.60
N MET A 278 16.42 -3.01 -3.46
CA MET A 278 17.07 -2.97 -2.16
C MET A 278 18.26 -3.96 -2.16
N PRO A 279 19.46 -3.56 -1.68
CA PRO A 279 20.60 -4.47 -1.53
C PRO A 279 20.26 -5.64 -0.59
N VAL A 280 20.74 -6.82 -0.92
CA VAL A 280 20.58 -8.02 -0.07
C VAL A 280 21.63 -8.06 1.04
N SER A 281 21.36 -8.82 2.10
CA SER A 281 22.38 -9.14 3.10
C SER A 281 23.54 -9.90 2.46
N ASP A 282 24.75 -9.71 3.00
CA ASP A 282 25.95 -10.37 2.46
C ASP A 282 25.85 -11.91 2.55
N ASP A 283 25.06 -12.43 3.49
CA ASP A 283 24.81 -13.87 3.67
C ASP A 283 24.01 -14.50 2.51
N LEU A 284 23.15 -13.73 1.82
CA LEU A 284 22.39 -14.21 0.65
C LEU A 284 23.20 -14.14 -0.65
N GLY A 285 24.20 -13.25 -0.68
CA GLY A 285 25.10 -13.08 -1.84
C GLY A 285 24.51 -12.24 -2.97
N THR A 286 25.41 -11.79 -3.87
CA THR A 286 25.10 -10.81 -4.94
C THR A 286 24.23 -11.35 -6.08
N GLY A 287 23.96 -12.66 -6.12
CA GLY A 287 23.11 -13.28 -7.14
C GLY A 287 21.63 -13.19 -6.86
N GLU A 288 21.26 -12.86 -5.64
CA GLU A 288 19.87 -12.74 -5.20
C GLU A 288 19.34 -11.29 -5.38
N THR A 289 18.07 -11.19 -5.65
CA THR A 289 17.33 -9.90 -5.61
C THR A 289 16.15 -10.09 -4.69
N PRO A 290 16.05 -9.32 -3.60
CA PRO A 290 14.93 -9.46 -2.68
C PRO A 290 13.64 -9.03 -3.37
N PRO A 291 12.50 -9.63 -3.02
CA PRO A 291 11.22 -9.12 -3.48
C PRO A 291 11.04 -7.68 -3.01
N ALA A 292 10.50 -6.84 -3.88
CA ALA A 292 10.08 -5.51 -3.47
C ALA A 292 8.88 -5.60 -2.51
N VAL A 293 8.70 -4.62 -1.65
CA VAL A 293 7.44 -4.45 -0.94
C VAL A 293 6.41 -3.87 -1.89
N GLY A 294 5.31 -4.59 -2.10
CA GLY A 294 4.13 -4.12 -2.82
C GLY A 294 3.10 -3.55 -1.85
N VAL A 295 2.43 -2.48 -2.27
CA VAL A 295 1.32 -1.88 -1.53
C VAL A 295 0.17 -1.67 -2.49
N ALA A 296 -1.05 -1.97 -2.06
CA ALA A 296 -2.25 -1.71 -2.83
C ALA A 296 -3.33 -1.06 -1.96
N ASP A 297 -4.18 -0.28 -2.60
CA ASP A 297 -5.37 0.28 -1.99
C ASP A 297 -6.59 -0.48 -2.52
N TRP A 298 -7.54 -0.73 -1.64
CA TRP A 298 -8.60 -1.70 -1.84
C TRP A 298 -9.95 -1.01 -1.98
N MET A 299 -10.63 -1.26 -3.09
CA MET A 299 -12.05 -1.01 -3.22
C MET A 299 -12.79 -2.20 -2.63
N MET A 300 -13.85 -1.95 -1.85
CA MET A 300 -14.72 -2.98 -1.28
C MET A 300 -16.16 -2.56 -1.34
N ALA A 301 -17.08 -3.52 -1.29
CA ALA A 301 -18.53 -3.27 -1.33
C ALA A 301 -19.23 -3.95 -0.16
N PHE A 302 -20.08 -3.19 0.55
CA PHE A 302 -20.78 -3.63 1.76
C PHE A 302 -22.16 -4.22 1.44
N LYS A 303 -22.52 -5.32 2.11
CA LYS A 303 -23.82 -5.98 1.96
C LYS A 303 -24.97 -5.25 2.63
N GLN A 304 -24.69 -4.35 3.57
CA GLN A 304 -25.67 -3.79 4.49
C GLN A 304 -26.84 -3.10 3.79
N ASN A 305 -26.62 -2.44 2.66
CA ASN A 305 -27.64 -1.71 1.92
C ASN A 305 -28.29 -2.51 0.78
N GLY A 306 -27.81 -3.72 0.48
CA GLY A 306 -28.42 -4.65 -0.47
C GLY A 306 -28.34 -4.26 -1.95
N ARG A 307 -27.58 -3.23 -2.35
CA ARG A 307 -27.59 -2.64 -3.70
C ARG A 307 -26.56 -3.29 -4.67
N ARG A 308 -26.43 -4.59 -4.60
CA ARG A 308 -25.42 -5.38 -5.32
C ARG A 308 -25.34 -5.08 -6.83
N ALA A 309 -26.49 -5.05 -7.50
CA ALA A 309 -26.52 -4.88 -8.95
C ALA A 309 -26.03 -3.49 -9.41
N GLU A 310 -26.41 -2.45 -8.70
CA GLU A 310 -25.99 -1.08 -8.99
C GLU A 310 -24.52 -0.88 -8.66
N ILE A 311 -24.05 -1.45 -7.53
CA ILE A 311 -22.65 -1.46 -7.14
C ILE A 311 -21.80 -2.15 -8.21
N GLY A 312 -22.21 -3.35 -8.67
CA GLY A 312 -21.52 -4.08 -9.72
C GLY A 312 -21.34 -3.27 -11.00
N LYS A 313 -22.42 -2.61 -11.48
CA LYS A 313 -22.34 -1.73 -12.64
C LYS A 313 -21.34 -0.57 -12.45
N PHE A 314 -21.33 0.04 -11.27
CA PHE A 314 -20.39 1.13 -11.00
C PHE A 314 -18.95 0.63 -10.94
N LEU A 315 -18.72 -0.51 -10.31
CA LEU A 315 -17.38 -1.12 -10.24
C LEU A 315 -16.88 -1.52 -11.63
N ASP A 316 -17.68 -2.19 -12.46
CA ASP A 316 -17.32 -2.51 -13.85
C ASP A 316 -16.96 -1.24 -14.66
N PHE A 317 -17.61 -0.12 -14.39
CA PHE A 317 -17.30 1.16 -15.03
C PHE A 317 -15.99 1.76 -14.50
N VAL A 318 -15.79 1.77 -13.19
CA VAL A 318 -14.60 2.33 -12.53
C VAL A 318 -13.35 1.55 -12.94
N TYR A 319 -13.44 0.21 -13.04
CA TYR A 319 -12.32 -0.66 -13.42
C TYR A 319 -12.01 -0.70 -14.91
N GLN A 320 -12.66 0.12 -15.75
CA GLN A 320 -12.23 0.30 -17.14
C GLN A 320 -10.81 0.89 -17.18
N ASP A 321 -9.98 0.38 -18.09
CA ASP A 321 -8.56 0.77 -18.21
C ASP A 321 -8.35 2.29 -18.27
N LYS A 322 -9.26 3.03 -18.96
CA LYS A 322 -9.19 4.49 -19.05
C LYS A 322 -9.26 5.18 -17.68
N ASN A 323 -10.12 4.69 -16.76
CA ASN A 323 -10.34 5.30 -15.46
C ASN A 323 -9.20 4.92 -14.49
N LEU A 324 -8.80 3.65 -14.47
CA LEU A 324 -7.66 3.19 -13.67
C LEU A 324 -6.36 3.88 -14.08
N SER A 325 -6.10 3.97 -15.38
CA SER A 325 -4.88 4.61 -15.89
C SER A 325 -4.87 6.12 -15.64
N ASP A 326 -6.03 6.81 -15.78
CA ASP A 326 -6.14 8.25 -15.47
C ASP A 326 -5.86 8.49 -13.98
N PHE A 327 -6.44 7.68 -13.09
CA PHE A 327 -6.19 7.81 -11.65
C PHE A 327 -4.73 7.52 -11.30
N ALA A 328 -4.21 6.38 -11.75
CA ALA A 328 -2.83 5.98 -11.47
C ALA A 328 -1.81 7.02 -11.96
N SER A 329 -2.00 7.53 -13.19
CA SER A 329 -1.13 8.57 -13.76
C SER A 329 -1.19 9.88 -12.98
N ARG A 330 -2.39 10.29 -12.55
CA ARG A 330 -2.60 11.55 -11.80
C ARG A 330 -1.86 11.59 -10.47
N TYR A 331 -1.77 10.44 -9.78
CA TYR A 331 -1.13 10.33 -8.46
C TYR A 331 0.23 9.62 -8.50
N HIS A 332 0.78 9.39 -9.70
CA HIS A 332 2.03 8.66 -9.88
C HIS A 332 2.03 7.31 -9.14
N LEU A 333 0.94 6.56 -9.32
CA LEU A 333 0.75 5.22 -8.81
C LEU A 333 0.80 4.19 -9.96
N LEU A 334 0.73 2.92 -9.62
CA LEU A 334 0.72 1.86 -10.60
C LEU A 334 -0.72 1.32 -10.78
N PRO A 335 -1.13 1.01 -12.02
CA PRO A 335 -2.41 0.38 -12.27
C PRO A 335 -2.44 -1.05 -11.68
N SER A 336 -3.60 -1.46 -11.20
CA SER A 336 -3.81 -2.76 -10.56
C SER A 336 -4.18 -3.90 -11.52
N THR A 337 -4.46 -3.59 -12.79
CA THR A 337 -4.91 -4.56 -13.80
C THR A 337 -3.86 -4.84 -14.86
N VAL A 338 -3.92 -6.04 -15.44
CA VAL A 338 -3.00 -6.49 -16.49
C VAL A 338 -3.12 -5.59 -17.73
N THR A 339 -4.32 -5.27 -18.16
CA THR A 339 -4.56 -4.47 -19.38
C THR A 339 -4.13 -3.02 -19.18
N ALA A 340 -4.53 -2.36 -18.10
CA ALA A 340 -4.08 -1.00 -17.79
C ALA A 340 -2.57 -0.90 -17.58
N SER A 341 -1.93 -1.95 -17.06
CA SER A 341 -0.47 -1.99 -16.89
C SER A 341 0.32 -2.11 -18.22
N ARG A 342 -0.33 -2.60 -19.29
CA ARG A 342 0.28 -2.73 -20.62
C ARG A 342 0.09 -1.51 -21.49
N THR A 343 -1.02 -0.81 -21.31
CA THR A 343 -1.40 0.33 -22.16
C THR A 343 -1.91 1.48 -21.28
N PRO A 344 -1.03 2.15 -20.55
CA PRO A 344 -1.45 3.29 -19.73
C PRO A 344 -2.02 4.42 -20.60
N ALA A 345 -3.09 5.04 -20.15
CA ALA A 345 -3.65 6.21 -20.82
C ALA A 345 -2.63 7.36 -20.82
N GLY A 346 -2.39 7.95 -21.99
CA GLY A 346 -1.51 9.13 -22.09
C GLY A 346 -0.09 8.90 -22.58
N GLY A 347 0.25 7.71 -23.11
CA GLY A 347 1.53 7.51 -23.81
C GLY A 347 2.51 6.53 -23.21
N GLY A 348 2.10 5.74 -22.25
CA GLY A 348 2.91 4.72 -21.61
C GLY A 348 3.55 5.20 -20.28
N LEU A 349 3.89 4.22 -19.43
CA LEU A 349 4.70 4.48 -18.24
C LEU A 349 6.10 4.93 -18.67
N ASP A 350 6.67 5.92 -17.99
CA ASP A 350 8.07 6.24 -18.18
C ASP A 350 8.97 5.07 -17.73
N LYS A 351 10.28 5.15 -18.03
CA LYS A 351 11.22 4.07 -17.69
C LYS A 351 11.27 3.79 -16.18
N ASN A 352 11.06 4.82 -15.38
CA ASN A 352 11.06 4.70 -13.94
C ASN A 352 9.80 3.97 -13.46
N ASP A 353 8.62 4.40 -13.89
CA ASP A 353 7.36 3.77 -13.51
C ASP A 353 7.30 2.31 -13.99
N GLN A 354 7.86 2.03 -15.19
CA GLN A 354 8.02 0.66 -15.68
C GLN A 354 8.90 -0.21 -14.76
N GLN A 355 9.94 0.37 -14.15
CA GLN A 355 10.80 -0.34 -13.19
C GLN A 355 10.02 -0.72 -11.93
N PHE A 356 9.21 0.21 -11.40
CA PHE A 356 8.32 -0.08 -10.27
C PHE A 356 7.25 -1.11 -10.61
N LEU A 357 6.66 -1.04 -11.80
CA LEU A 357 5.69 -2.04 -12.25
C LEU A 357 6.32 -3.44 -12.37
N ASN A 358 7.55 -3.52 -12.87
CA ASN A 358 8.26 -4.79 -12.95
C ASN A 358 8.56 -5.35 -11.56
N ALA A 359 8.94 -4.47 -10.61
CA ALA A 359 9.14 -4.85 -9.22
C ALA A 359 7.83 -5.32 -8.56
N LEU A 360 6.71 -4.68 -8.85
CA LEU A 360 5.39 -5.05 -8.30
C LEU A 360 4.96 -6.47 -8.71
N ARG A 361 5.33 -6.95 -9.91
CA ARG A 361 4.96 -8.29 -10.37
C ARG A 361 5.56 -9.42 -9.53
N GLY A 362 6.69 -9.18 -8.88
CA GLY A 362 7.33 -10.12 -7.96
C GLY A 362 7.33 -9.63 -6.52
N ALA A 363 6.51 -8.63 -6.20
CA ALA A 363 6.50 -8.03 -4.88
C ALA A 363 5.83 -8.94 -3.84
N GLN A 364 6.30 -8.81 -2.62
CA GLN A 364 5.60 -9.33 -1.46
C GLN A 364 4.77 -8.20 -0.84
N LEU A 365 3.47 -8.45 -0.68
CA LEU A 365 2.57 -7.53 -0.02
C LEU A 365 2.54 -7.80 1.48
N TYR A 366 2.06 -6.82 2.25
CA TYR A 366 1.73 -7.06 3.65
C TYR A 366 0.66 -8.16 3.77
N PRO A 367 0.54 -8.83 4.91
CA PRO A 367 -0.52 -9.83 5.14
C PRO A 367 -1.88 -9.13 5.36
N VAL A 368 -2.29 -8.28 4.41
CA VAL A 368 -3.52 -7.46 4.48
C VAL A 368 -4.80 -8.30 4.47
N ASN A 369 -4.70 -9.55 4.05
CA ASN A 369 -5.78 -10.54 4.09
C ASN A 369 -5.97 -11.20 5.47
N ASP A 370 -5.07 -10.95 6.42
CA ASP A 370 -5.27 -11.33 7.82
C ASP A 370 -6.10 -10.26 8.54
N PRO A 371 -7.24 -10.59 9.17
CA PRO A 371 -8.07 -9.62 9.89
C PRO A 371 -7.35 -8.91 11.05
N ALA A 372 -6.29 -9.49 11.60
CA ALA A 372 -5.49 -8.86 12.65
C ALA A 372 -4.49 -7.81 12.11
N TRP A 373 -4.28 -7.74 10.78
CA TRP A 373 -3.23 -6.91 10.18
C TRP A 373 -3.26 -5.44 10.61
N VAL A 374 -4.44 -4.83 10.70
CA VAL A 374 -4.58 -3.43 11.16
C VAL A 374 -3.93 -3.24 12.53
N THR A 375 -4.18 -4.14 13.47
CA THR A 375 -3.62 -4.10 14.81
C THR A 375 -2.12 -4.41 14.81
N VAL A 376 -1.71 -5.38 14.00
CA VAL A 376 -0.30 -5.80 13.88
C VAL A 376 0.53 -4.69 13.25
N SER A 377 0.09 -4.12 12.15
CA SER A 377 0.79 -3.01 11.48
C SER A 377 0.96 -1.79 12.40
N ASP A 378 -0.09 -1.44 13.15
CA ASP A 378 -0.04 -0.38 14.15
C ASP A 378 0.98 -0.67 15.26
N THR A 379 1.08 -1.93 15.69
CA THR A 379 2.06 -2.37 16.69
C THR A 379 3.48 -2.23 16.15
N ILE A 380 3.73 -2.65 14.91
CA ILE A 380 5.03 -2.51 14.25
C ILE A 380 5.39 -1.02 14.14
N LYS A 381 4.48 -0.18 13.60
CA LYS A 381 4.71 1.26 13.42
C LYS A 381 5.16 1.96 14.70
N ARG A 382 4.58 1.62 15.83
CA ARG A 382 4.88 2.27 17.12
C ARG A 382 6.14 1.75 17.80
N ASN A 383 6.58 0.55 17.49
CA ASN A 383 7.62 -0.11 18.28
C ASN A 383 8.91 -0.39 17.52
N ILE A 384 8.88 -0.63 16.21
CA ILE A 384 10.05 -1.12 15.46
C ILE A 384 11.24 -0.14 15.53
N GLY A 385 10.98 1.16 15.55
CA GLY A 385 12.04 2.17 15.69
C GLY A 385 12.87 2.02 16.98
N ARG A 386 12.29 1.46 18.05
CA ARG A 386 12.99 1.19 19.32
C ARG A 386 14.09 0.15 19.18
N ALA A 387 13.99 -0.76 18.21
CA ALA A 387 14.99 -1.78 17.96
C ALA A 387 16.38 -1.20 17.67
N VAL A 388 16.44 -0.02 17.04
CA VAL A 388 17.68 0.61 16.62
C VAL A 388 18.11 1.79 17.50
N GLU A 389 17.38 2.10 18.57
CA GLU A 389 17.81 3.11 19.55
C GLU A 389 19.11 2.68 20.26
N PRO A 390 19.90 3.62 20.80
CA PRO A 390 21.17 3.28 21.44
C PRO A 390 21.04 2.19 22.53
N THR A 391 19.98 2.26 23.32
CA THR A 391 19.66 1.29 24.40
C THR A 391 18.69 0.20 23.95
N GLY A 392 18.28 0.22 22.68
CA GLY A 392 17.30 -0.74 22.15
C GLY A 392 17.83 -2.17 22.14
N ASP A 393 16.96 -3.12 22.31
CA ASP A 393 17.21 -4.54 22.13
C ASP A 393 16.39 -5.04 20.93
N PRO A 394 17.01 -5.25 19.75
CA PRO A 394 16.28 -5.71 18.56
C PRO A 394 15.48 -6.97 18.80
N LYS A 395 16.07 -7.98 19.46
CA LYS A 395 15.38 -9.24 19.77
C LYS A 395 14.17 -9.02 20.66
N GLY A 396 14.36 -8.34 21.80
CA GLY A 396 13.25 -8.08 22.73
C GLY A 396 12.13 -7.27 22.11
N VAL A 397 12.45 -6.26 21.28
CA VAL A 397 11.44 -5.46 20.57
C VAL A 397 10.64 -6.32 19.59
N LEU A 398 11.29 -7.19 18.80
CA LEU A 398 10.60 -8.07 17.84
C LEU A 398 9.77 -9.14 18.54
N GLU A 399 10.26 -9.71 19.65
CA GLU A 399 9.50 -10.67 20.47
C GLU A 399 8.25 -10.01 21.07
N ASP A 400 8.35 -8.77 21.56
CA ASP A 400 7.21 -7.99 22.05
C ASP A 400 6.16 -7.74 20.94
N ILE A 401 6.61 -7.35 19.75
CA ILE A 401 5.72 -7.14 18.58
C ILE A 401 5.04 -8.46 18.19
N ALA A 402 5.80 -9.57 18.12
CA ALA A 402 5.26 -10.89 17.77
C ALA A 402 4.24 -11.40 18.80
N ALA A 403 4.48 -11.17 20.10
CA ALA A 403 3.54 -11.52 21.14
C ALA A 403 2.21 -10.76 21.00
N GLN A 404 2.27 -9.46 20.71
CA GLN A 404 1.07 -8.63 20.47
C GLN A 404 0.34 -9.06 19.20
N ALA A 405 1.05 -9.39 18.11
CA ALA A 405 0.48 -9.91 16.87
C ALA A 405 -0.27 -11.23 17.12
N SER A 406 0.35 -12.17 17.85
CA SER A 406 -0.30 -13.43 18.25
C SER A 406 -1.57 -13.23 19.08
N GLN A 407 -1.58 -12.23 19.96
CA GLN A 407 -2.78 -11.89 20.72
C GLN A 407 -3.89 -11.28 19.84
N ALA A 408 -3.52 -10.46 18.85
CA ALA A 408 -4.46 -9.87 17.90
C ALA A 408 -5.13 -10.95 17.04
N SER A 409 -4.34 -11.89 16.48
CA SER A 409 -4.86 -12.99 15.67
C SER A 409 -5.83 -13.89 16.46
N LYS A 410 -5.52 -14.22 17.72
CA LYS A 410 -6.40 -15.03 18.59
C LYS A 410 -7.74 -14.37 18.92
N LYS A 411 -7.87 -13.06 18.79
CA LYS A 411 -9.13 -12.34 19.04
C LYS A 411 -10.04 -12.30 17.82
N GLN A 412 -9.52 -12.63 16.65
CA GLN A 412 -10.24 -12.62 15.38
C GLN A 412 -10.83 -14.02 15.02
N HIS A 413 -10.37 -15.05 15.71
CA HIS A 413 -10.89 -16.44 15.68
C HIS A 413 -11.69 -16.75 16.94
#